data_7a348fffeb1e2dd98bac4b3512d4df09
#
_entry.id   7a348fffeb1e2dd98bac4b3512d4df09
#
_cell.length_a   1.000
_cell.length_b   1.000
_cell.length_c   1.000
_cell.angle_alpha   90.00
_cell.angle_beta   90.00
_cell.angle_gamma   90.00
#
_symmetry.space_group_name_H-M   'P 1'
#
loop_
_entity.id
_entity.type
_entity.pdbx_description
1 polymer ?
#
loop_
_entity_poly.entity_id
_entity_poly.type
_entity_poly.pdbx_seq_one_letter_code
_entity_poly.pdbx_strand_id
1 'polypeptide(L)'
;IKGRKSRISKLPSFIFRLKKECVFEFLSGYLDGDGYLEVKNNRVYSTGFCTTSKVLAEDISKLLLRENIISSIRSRYCDEFTQVNGRTIHKKGWFYTVVVIGGESLRTFAKHIHPARNKFKHLKEVLELNGYTNIDVIPNIKKELKSLRLKTTLSTYKLQKEGLNPAKYELGTRNISRKQLNKLLTKYKTKESLLNSLKDSDIFWDKIKKINKKVRKLGLFHL
;
A
#
# COMPACT_ATOMS: atom_id res chain seq x y z
N ILE A 1 -32.63 -6.42 12.13
CA ILE A 1 -31.71 -6.69 11.01
C ILE A 1 -30.68 -7.71 11.48
N LYS A 2 -31.09 -8.99 11.60
CA LYS A 2 -30.17 -10.11 11.89
C LYS A 2 -29.31 -10.39 10.65
N GLY A 3 -27.98 -10.47 10.79
CA GLY A 3 -27.07 -11.04 9.78
C GLY A 3 -26.25 -10.06 8.94
N ARG A 4 -26.34 -8.73 9.11
CA ARG A 4 -25.62 -7.75 8.27
C ARG A 4 -24.61 -6.85 9.02
N LYS A 5 -24.42 -7.03 10.33
CA LYS A 5 -23.50 -6.18 11.12
C LYS A 5 -22.07 -6.20 10.58
N SER A 6 -21.56 -7.36 10.15
CA SER A 6 -20.22 -7.48 9.59
C SER A 6 -20.00 -6.68 8.30
N ARG A 7 -21.05 -6.44 7.50
CA ARG A 7 -20.94 -5.70 6.22
C ARG A 7 -20.90 -4.18 6.38
N ILE A 8 -21.26 -3.66 7.55
CA ILE A 8 -21.26 -2.22 7.88
C ILE A 8 -20.25 -1.88 8.98
N SER A 9 -19.42 -2.83 9.36
CA SER A 9 -18.35 -2.62 10.34
C SER A 9 -17.40 -1.54 9.86
N LYS A 10 -16.90 -0.72 10.79
CA LYS A 10 -15.88 0.31 10.56
C LYS A 10 -14.98 0.41 11.78
N LEU A 11 -13.80 0.97 11.61
CA LEU A 11 -12.95 1.28 12.76
C LEU A 11 -13.55 2.44 13.57
N PRO A 12 -13.51 2.37 14.90
CA PRO A 12 -13.80 3.53 15.75
C PRO A 12 -12.81 4.66 15.44
N SER A 13 -13.30 5.90 15.38
CA SER A 13 -12.48 7.06 14.99
C SER A 13 -11.27 7.31 15.90
N PHE A 14 -11.35 6.91 17.18
CA PHE A 14 -10.23 7.07 18.11
C PHE A 14 -9.01 6.23 17.73
N ILE A 15 -9.16 5.10 17.00
CA ILE A 15 -8.05 4.25 16.54
C ILE A 15 -7.04 5.06 15.70
N PHE A 16 -7.55 6.01 14.90
CA PHE A 16 -6.69 6.88 14.09
C PHE A 16 -5.92 7.94 14.90
N ARG A 17 -6.16 8.04 16.21
CA ARG A 17 -5.47 8.97 17.12
C ARG A 17 -4.55 8.26 18.11
N LEU A 18 -4.53 6.94 18.08
CA LEU A 18 -3.66 6.15 18.95
C LEU A 18 -2.18 6.37 18.60
N LYS A 19 -1.32 6.16 19.58
CA LYS A 19 0.12 6.07 19.39
C LYS A 19 0.45 4.87 18.47
N LYS A 20 1.56 4.96 17.76
CA LYS A 20 2.01 3.97 16.78
C LYS A 20 2.06 2.55 17.36
N GLU A 21 2.58 2.39 18.56
CA GLU A 21 2.69 1.11 19.24
C GLU A 21 1.31 0.48 19.47
N CYS A 22 0.34 1.27 19.95
CA CYS A 22 -1.02 0.79 20.15
C CYS A 22 -1.73 0.41 18.84
N VAL A 23 -1.40 1.10 17.73
CA VAL A 23 -1.91 0.74 16.41
C VAL A 23 -1.36 -0.61 15.96
N PHE A 24 -0.08 -0.87 16.19
CA PHE A 24 0.52 -2.16 15.84
C PHE A 24 -0.02 -3.32 16.68
N GLU A 25 -0.23 -3.10 17.97
CA GLU A 25 -0.89 -4.09 18.85
C GLU A 25 -2.33 -4.38 18.40
N PHE A 26 -3.10 -3.33 18.07
CA PHE A 26 -4.43 -3.49 17.49
C PHE A 26 -4.39 -4.30 16.19
N LEU A 27 -3.49 -3.97 15.26
CA LEU A 27 -3.35 -4.68 13.99
C LEU A 27 -2.88 -6.14 14.19
N SER A 28 -2.06 -6.41 15.20
CA SER A 28 -1.63 -7.77 15.56
C SER A 28 -2.81 -8.63 16.00
N GLY A 29 -3.63 -8.13 16.92
CA GLY A 29 -4.85 -8.80 17.35
C GLY A 29 -5.87 -8.95 16.22
N TYR A 30 -6.01 -7.95 15.35
CA TYR A 30 -6.90 -8.03 14.21
C TYR A 30 -6.39 -9.04 13.16
N LEU A 31 -5.07 -9.16 12.97
CA LEU A 31 -4.48 -10.17 12.10
C LEU A 31 -4.76 -11.59 12.62
N ASP A 32 -4.74 -11.80 13.93
CA ASP A 32 -5.10 -13.08 14.54
C ASP A 32 -6.55 -13.49 14.25
N GLY A 33 -7.48 -12.55 14.22
CA GLY A 33 -8.88 -12.79 13.88
C GLY A 33 -9.09 -13.03 12.39
N ASP A 34 -9.00 -11.96 11.63
CA ASP A 34 -9.43 -11.86 10.23
C ASP A 34 -8.24 -11.75 9.25
N GLY A 35 -7.02 -11.97 9.72
CA GLY A 35 -5.82 -11.93 8.90
C GLY A 35 -5.53 -13.24 8.18
N TYR A 36 -4.74 -13.11 7.12
CA TYR A 36 -4.22 -14.26 6.38
C TYR A 36 -2.72 -14.11 6.09
N LEU A 37 -2.07 -15.25 5.92
CA LEU A 37 -0.71 -15.37 5.44
C LEU A 37 -0.68 -16.49 4.39
N GLU A 38 -0.28 -16.15 3.19
CA GLU A 38 -0.09 -17.10 2.10
C GLU A 38 1.41 -17.36 1.91
N VAL A 39 1.80 -18.63 2.05
CA VAL A 39 3.18 -19.09 1.87
C VAL A 39 3.22 -19.99 0.64
N LYS A 40 4.15 -19.69 -0.30
CA LYS A 40 4.43 -20.51 -1.49
C LYS A 40 5.93 -20.77 -1.58
N ASN A 41 6.32 -22.02 -1.79
CA ASN A 41 7.72 -22.43 -1.87
C ASN A 41 8.57 -21.92 -0.70
N ASN A 42 8.04 -22.06 0.51
CA ASN A 42 8.64 -21.59 1.78
C ASN A 42 8.92 -20.07 1.80
N ARG A 43 8.18 -19.28 1.02
CA ARG A 43 8.28 -17.81 1.05
C ARG A 43 6.91 -17.20 1.26
N VAL A 44 6.85 -16.13 2.02
CA VAL A 44 5.63 -15.35 2.16
C VAL A 44 5.30 -14.70 0.82
N TYR A 45 4.19 -15.14 0.25
CA TYR A 45 3.68 -14.65 -1.02
C TYR A 45 2.75 -13.45 -0.85
N SER A 46 1.87 -13.52 0.15
CA SER A 46 0.88 -12.47 0.42
C SER A 46 0.45 -12.50 1.88
N THR A 47 0.19 -11.34 2.45
CA THR A 47 -0.40 -11.18 3.79
C THR A 47 -1.30 -9.97 3.85
N GLY A 48 -2.22 -9.97 4.79
CA GLY A 48 -3.13 -8.86 5.04
C GLY A 48 -4.40 -9.30 5.76
N PHE A 49 -5.51 -8.61 5.50
CA PHE A 49 -6.76 -8.74 6.23
C PHE A 49 -7.94 -9.01 5.29
N CYS A 50 -8.90 -9.80 5.75
CA CYS A 50 -10.13 -10.10 5.02
C CYS A 50 -11.33 -9.53 5.76
N THR A 51 -12.29 -8.97 5.03
CA THR A 51 -13.56 -8.47 5.60
C THR A 51 -14.69 -8.48 4.58
N THR A 52 -15.92 -8.48 5.05
CA THR A 52 -17.12 -8.27 4.22
C THR A 52 -17.57 -6.81 4.19
N SER A 53 -16.94 -5.94 4.98
CA SER A 53 -17.22 -4.50 5.00
C SER A 53 -16.22 -3.74 4.13
N LYS A 54 -16.72 -3.02 3.12
CA LYS A 54 -15.92 -2.13 2.30
C LYS A 54 -15.31 -1.00 3.13
N VAL A 55 -16.11 -0.40 3.99
CA VAL A 55 -15.67 0.70 4.86
C VAL A 55 -14.53 0.27 5.77
N LEU A 56 -14.66 -0.92 6.39
CA LEU A 56 -13.60 -1.46 7.25
C LEU A 56 -12.32 -1.74 6.47
N ALA A 57 -12.41 -2.26 5.24
CA ALA A 57 -11.24 -2.46 4.38
C ALA A 57 -10.54 -1.13 4.05
N GLU A 58 -11.32 -0.08 3.74
CA GLU A 58 -10.80 1.26 3.49
C GLU A 58 -10.15 1.86 4.74
N ASP A 59 -10.76 1.71 5.91
CA ASP A 59 -10.23 2.19 7.19
C ASP A 59 -8.92 1.49 7.56
N ILE A 60 -8.85 0.16 7.41
CA ILE A 60 -7.61 -0.60 7.66
C ILE A 60 -6.50 -0.15 6.69
N SER A 61 -6.83 0.02 5.41
CA SER A 61 -5.86 0.50 4.42
C SER A 61 -5.31 1.89 4.78
N LYS A 62 -6.16 2.81 5.23
CA LYS A 62 -5.73 4.13 5.72
C LYS A 62 -4.88 4.04 6.97
N LEU A 63 -5.25 3.16 7.92
CA LEU A 63 -4.48 2.96 9.14
C LEU A 63 -3.09 2.40 8.85
N LEU A 64 -2.98 1.44 7.93
CA LEU A 64 -1.71 0.90 7.45
C LEU A 64 -0.86 1.99 6.78
N LEU A 65 -1.48 2.81 5.92
CA LEU A 65 -0.78 3.89 5.21
C LEU A 65 -0.22 4.93 6.19
N ARG A 66 -0.94 5.27 7.24
CA ARG A 66 -0.46 6.14 8.32
C ARG A 66 0.86 5.61 8.94
N GLU A 67 1.02 4.29 9.00
CA GLU A 67 2.21 3.64 9.55
C GLU A 67 3.25 3.29 8.44
N ASN A 68 3.18 3.95 7.29
CA ASN A 68 4.03 3.73 6.12
C ASN A 68 3.96 2.30 5.55
N ILE A 69 2.83 1.62 5.74
CA ILE A 69 2.56 0.31 5.17
C ILE A 69 1.56 0.45 4.03
N ILE A 70 2.05 0.34 2.82
CA ILE A 70 1.22 0.47 1.62
C ILE A 70 0.44 -0.82 1.40
N SER A 71 -0.85 -0.68 1.15
CA SER A 71 -1.75 -1.81 0.88
C SER A 71 -2.62 -1.57 -0.35
N SER A 72 -3.19 -2.63 -0.87
CA SER A 72 -4.15 -2.61 -1.97
C SER A 72 -5.42 -3.32 -1.55
N ILE A 73 -6.58 -2.77 -1.87
CA ILE A 73 -7.87 -3.39 -1.61
C ILE A 73 -8.30 -4.16 -2.85
N ARG A 74 -8.46 -5.48 -2.72
CA ARG A 74 -9.05 -6.35 -3.72
C ARG A 74 -10.45 -6.68 -3.30
N SER A 75 -11.39 -6.73 -4.24
CA SER A 75 -12.77 -7.11 -3.99
C SER A 75 -13.18 -8.26 -4.91
N ARG A 76 -13.93 -9.22 -4.38
CA ARG A 76 -14.57 -10.27 -5.16
C ARG A 76 -15.99 -10.49 -4.67
N TYR A 77 -16.88 -10.83 -5.58
CA TYR A 77 -18.20 -11.31 -5.24
C TYR A 77 -18.15 -12.83 -5.14
N CYS A 78 -18.69 -13.40 -4.06
CA CYS A 78 -18.80 -14.83 -3.86
C CYS A 78 -20.29 -15.20 -3.82
N ASP A 79 -20.61 -16.34 -4.41
CA ASP A 79 -21.90 -17.01 -4.29
C ASP A 79 -21.59 -18.53 -4.28
N GLU A 80 -21.04 -19.01 -3.16
CA GLU A 80 -20.45 -20.34 -3.05
C GLU A 80 -20.91 -21.03 -1.78
N PHE A 81 -21.11 -22.34 -1.86
CA PHE A 81 -21.34 -23.19 -0.70
C PHE A 81 -20.00 -23.76 -0.22
N THR A 82 -19.73 -23.67 1.07
CA THR A 82 -18.50 -24.18 1.69
C THR A 82 -18.84 -25.06 2.88
N GLN A 83 -18.17 -26.19 3.02
CA GLN A 83 -18.28 -27.04 4.21
C GLN A 83 -17.33 -26.53 5.30
N VAL A 84 -17.87 -26.27 6.50
CA VAL A 84 -17.10 -25.88 7.67
C VAL A 84 -17.58 -26.67 8.86
N ASN A 85 -16.73 -27.52 9.42
CA ASN A 85 -17.07 -28.40 10.55
C ASN A 85 -18.37 -29.20 10.35
N GLY A 86 -18.54 -29.82 9.16
CA GLY A 86 -19.71 -30.60 8.80
C GLY A 86 -20.97 -29.77 8.48
N ARG A 87 -20.92 -28.45 8.52
CA ARG A 87 -22.03 -27.56 8.19
C ARG A 87 -21.82 -26.92 6.83
N THR A 88 -22.83 -26.90 5.99
CA THR A 88 -22.83 -26.16 4.72
C THR A 88 -23.13 -24.71 4.99
N ILE A 89 -22.18 -23.84 4.65
CA ILE A 89 -22.30 -22.38 4.76
C ILE A 89 -22.40 -21.79 3.37
N HIS A 90 -23.45 -21.02 3.10
CA HIS A 90 -23.59 -20.24 1.88
C HIS A 90 -22.88 -18.90 2.03
N LYS A 91 -21.76 -18.74 1.35
CA LYS A 91 -20.98 -17.48 1.28
C LYS A 91 -21.53 -16.64 0.13
N LYS A 92 -22.40 -15.67 0.43
CA LYS A 92 -23.01 -14.79 -0.59
C LYS A 92 -22.71 -13.33 -0.31
N GLY A 93 -22.09 -12.65 -1.26
CA GLY A 93 -21.85 -11.20 -1.23
C GLY A 93 -20.41 -10.80 -1.55
N TRP A 94 -20.13 -9.52 -1.32
CA TRP A 94 -18.81 -8.95 -1.53
C TRP A 94 -17.86 -9.28 -0.37
N PHE A 95 -16.64 -9.64 -0.75
CA PHE A 95 -15.51 -9.84 0.15
C PHE A 95 -14.38 -8.90 -0.27
N TYR A 96 -13.75 -8.30 0.71
CA TYR A 96 -12.65 -7.36 0.53
C TYR A 96 -11.42 -7.91 1.21
N THR A 97 -10.30 -7.85 0.50
CA THR A 97 -9.00 -8.27 1.01
C THR A 97 -8.06 -7.08 0.94
N VAL A 98 -7.59 -6.63 2.10
CA VAL A 98 -6.53 -5.61 2.22
C VAL A 98 -5.21 -6.33 2.17
N VAL A 99 -4.48 -6.20 1.06
CA VAL A 99 -3.22 -6.89 0.80
C VAL A 99 -2.08 -5.93 1.04
N VAL A 100 -1.11 -6.28 1.89
CA VAL A 100 0.14 -5.52 2.06
C VAL A 100 0.98 -5.71 0.80
N ILE A 101 1.41 -4.60 0.20
CA ILE A 101 2.16 -4.60 -1.05
C ILE A 101 3.52 -3.91 -0.90
N GLY A 102 4.53 -4.44 -1.58
CA GLY A 102 5.90 -3.91 -1.58
C GLY A 102 6.78 -4.44 -0.47
N GLY A 103 8.04 -4.65 -0.80
CA GLY A 103 8.99 -5.25 0.12
C GLY A 103 9.26 -4.41 1.36
N GLU A 104 9.25 -3.08 1.27
CA GLU A 104 9.41 -2.21 2.44
C GLU A 104 8.20 -2.26 3.36
N SER A 105 6.99 -2.17 2.80
CA SER A 105 5.75 -2.32 3.56
C SER A 105 5.63 -3.68 4.23
N LEU A 106 5.98 -4.75 3.52
CA LEU A 106 6.01 -6.11 4.09
C LEU A 106 7.02 -6.23 5.24
N ARG A 107 8.22 -5.65 5.11
CA ARG A 107 9.21 -5.64 6.20
C ARG A 107 8.74 -4.83 7.38
N THR A 108 8.19 -3.63 7.16
CA THR A 108 7.62 -2.81 8.24
C THR A 108 6.48 -3.55 8.94
N PHE A 109 5.59 -4.20 8.16
CA PHE A 109 4.52 -5.04 8.68
C PHE A 109 5.05 -6.18 9.55
N ALA A 110 5.98 -6.98 9.03
CA ALA A 110 6.56 -8.12 9.75
C ALA A 110 7.40 -7.71 10.97
N LYS A 111 7.99 -6.53 10.96
CA LYS A 111 8.78 -6.00 12.07
C LYS A 111 7.93 -5.58 13.26
N HIS A 112 6.73 -5.07 13.02
CA HIS A 112 5.94 -4.41 14.07
C HIS A 112 4.63 -5.13 14.40
N ILE A 113 4.16 -6.04 13.55
CA ILE A 113 2.91 -6.77 13.76
C ILE A 113 3.23 -8.20 14.17
N HIS A 114 2.85 -8.56 15.41
CA HIS A 114 3.21 -9.78 16.08
C HIS A 114 1.97 -10.60 16.47
N PRO A 115 1.33 -11.27 15.51
CA PRO A 115 0.18 -12.13 15.79
C PRO A 115 0.60 -13.33 16.66
N ALA A 116 -0.28 -13.72 17.57
CA ALA A 116 -0.03 -14.83 18.49
C ALA A 116 -0.23 -16.21 17.84
N ARG A 117 -1.08 -16.30 16.80
CA ARG A 117 -1.41 -17.58 16.18
C ARG A 117 -0.27 -18.18 15.36
N ASN A 118 -0.04 -19.47 15.52
CA ASN A 118 1.03 -20.22 14.85
C ASN A 118 0.96 -20.17 13.31
N LYS A 119 -0.22 -19.93 12.72
CA LYS A 119 -0.36 -19.76 11.25
C LYS A 119 0.48 -18.62 10.67
N PHE A 120 0.94 -17.69 11.51
CA PHE A 120 1.78 -16.56 11.12
C PHE A 120 3.27 -16.72 11.43
N LYS A 121 3.72 -17.90 11.88
CA LYS A 121 5.12 -18.15 12.24
C LYS A 121 6.15 -17.74 11.18
N HIS A 122 5.79 -17.89 9.90
CA HIS A 122 6.65 -17.51 8.76
C HIS A 122 6.66 -16.01 8.45
N LEU A 123 5.86 -15.19 9.14
CA LEU A 123 5.81 -13.76 8.86
C LEU A 123 7.17 -13.07 9.05
N LYS A 124 7.95 -13.51 10.03
CA LYS A 124 9.30 -12.97 10.31
C LYS A 124 10.31 -13.23 9.18
N GLU A 125 10.13 -14.28 8.38
CA GLU A 125 10.99 -14.61 7.24
C GLU A 125 10.97 -13.53 6.15
N VAL A 126 9.91 -12.70 6.13
CA VAL A 126 9.79 -11.55 5.22
C VAL A 126 10.89 -10.52 5.44
N LEU A 127 11.46 -10.44 6.65
CA LEU A 127 12.50 -9.46 6.98
C LEU A 127 13.77 -9.64 6.12
N GLU A 128 14.04 -10.85 5.68
CA GLU A 128 15.21 -11.22 4.85
C GLU A 128 14.96 -11.07 3.35
N LEU A 129 13.71 -10.85 2.92
CA LEU A 129 13.37 -10.81 1.51
C LEU A 129 13.77 -9.49 0.84
N ASN A 130 14.47 -9.59 -0.28
CA ASN A 130 14.65 -8.48 -1.22
C ASN A 130 13.33 -8.24 -1.97
N GLY A 131 12.51 -7.34 -1.46
CA GLY A 131 11.19 -7.09 -2.01
C GLY A 131 11.16 -6.07 -3.15
N TYR A 132 10.07 -6.11 -3.90
CA TYR A 132 9.75 -5.18 -4.98
C TYR A 132 9.58 -3.74 -4.44
N THR A 133 10.31 -2.78 -5.03
CA THR A 133 10.42 -1.40 -4.50
C THR A 133 9.65 -0.35 -5.29
N ASN A 134 8.92 -0.71 -6.35
CA ASN A 134 8.30 0.23 -7.28
C ASN A 134 6.84 0.59 -6.90
N ILE A 135 6.56 0.81 -5.64
CA ILE A 135 5.21 1.08 -5.15
C ILE A 135 5.03 2.53 -4.73
N ASP A 136 5.96 3.08 -3.97
CA ASP A 136 5.98 4.49 -3.60
C ASP A 136 6.67 5.30 -4.70
N VAL A 137 5.92 5.62 -5.75
CA VAL A 137 6.44 6.29 -6.95
C VAL A 137 6.02 7.75 -7.00
N ILE A 138 6.92 8.60 -7.46
CA ILE A 138 6.66 10.03 -7.69
C ILE A 138 6.37 10.22 -9.19
N PRO A 139 5.15 10.63 -9.55
CA PRO A 139 4.78 10.81 -10.94
C PRO A 139 5.28 12.14 -11.52
N ASN A 140 5.37 12.21 -12.84
CA ASN A 140 5.51 13.45 -13.63
C ASN A 140 6.76 14.31 -13.39
N ILE A 141 7.86 13.75 -12.86
CA ILE A 141 9.11 14.49 -12.62
C ILE A 141 10.21 14.21 -13.67
N LYS A 142 9.83 13.75 -14.85
CA LYS A 142 10.79 13.40 -15.91
C LYS A 142 11.64 14.59 -16.39
N LYS A 143 11.05 15.79 -16.47
CA LYS A 143 11.73 17.01 -16.90
C LYS A 143 12.78 17.43 -15.88
N GLU A 144 12.44 17.40 -14.62
CA GLU A 144 13.29 17.74 -13.48
C GLU A 144 14.49 16.79 -13.39
N LEU A 145 14.25 15.48 -13.53
CA LEU A 145 15.31 14.47 -13.54
C LEU A 145 16.28 14.66 -14.71
N LYS A 146 15.75 14.93 -15.92
CA LYS A 146 16.58 15.20 -17.09
C LYS A 146 17.39 16.49 -16.94
N SER A 147 16.78 17.56 -16.46
CA SER A 147 17.46 18.83 -16.17
C SER A 147 18.59 18.63 -15.15
N LEU A 148 18.31 17.91 -14.07
CA LEU A 148 19.31 17.61 -13.05
C LEU A 148 20.50 16.83 -13.61
N ARG A 149 20.25 15.78 -14.41
CA ARG A 149 21.35 15.02 -15.02
C ARG A 149 22.21 15.87 -15.96
N LEU A 150 21.60 16.75 -16.75
CA LEU A 150 22.33 17.65 -17.66
C LEU A 150 23.24 18.65 -16.93
N LYS A 151 22.91 19.00 -15.68
CA LYS A 151 23.75 19.85 -14.82
C LYS A 151 24.92 19.07 -14.19
N THR A 152 24.93 17.74 -14.31
CA THR A 152 25.98 16.90 -13.73
C THR A 152 26.86 16.32 -14.83
N THR A 153 28.12 16.05 -14.50
CA THR A 153 29.08 15.41 -15.42
C THR A 153 28.94 13.89 -15.48
N LEU A 154 27.95 13.32 -14.76
CA LEU A 154 27.76 11.87 -14.69
C LEU A 154 27.03 11.34 -15.93
N SER A 155 27.67 10.43 -16.65
CA SER A 155 27.04 9.76 -17.77
C SER A 155 26.03 8.71 -17.31
N THR A 156 24.98 8.51 -18.12
CA THR A 156 23.97 7.44 -17.89
C THR A 156 24.63 6.06 -17.82
N TYR A 157 25.68 5.85 -18.60
CA TYR A 157 26.42 4.59 -18.62
C TYR A 157 27.10 4.28 -17.27
N LYS A 158 27.76 5.28 -16.63
CA LYS A 158 28.34 5.10 -15.29
C LYS A 158 27.28 4.75 -14.26
N LEU A 159 26.16 5.45 -14.27
CA LEU A 159 25.05 5.20 -13.35
C LEU A 159 24.44 3.81 -13.57
N GLN A 160 24.35 3.37 -14.82
CA GLN A 160 23.80 2.06 -15.17
C GLN A 160 24.67 0.90 -14.66
N LYS A 161 26.00 1.03 -14.72
CA LYS A 161 26.94 0.07 -14.12
C LYS A 161 26.75 -0.06 -12.60
N GLU A 162 26.29 0.99 -11.93
CA GLU A 162 25.98 1.02 -10.49
C GLU A 162 24.53 0.59 -10.18
N GLY A 163 23.81 0.02 -11.14
CA GLY A 163 22.43 -0.42 -10.97
C GLY A 163 21.38 0.69 -10.98
N LEU A 164 21.80 1.94 -11.35
CA LEU A 164 20.91 3.09 -11.49
C LEU A 164 20.65 3.34 -12.98
N ASN A 165 19.40 3.26 -13.42
CA ASN A 165 19.04 3.54 -14.81
C ASN A 165 18.11 4.77 -14.89
N PRO A 166 18.67 5.99 -14.95
CA PRO A 166 17.89 7.22 -15.00
C PRO A 166 17.12 7.38 -16.32
N ALA A 167 17.60 6.82 -17.42
CA ALA A 167 16.99 7.00 -18.75
C ALA A 167 15.51 6.61 -18.79
N LYS A 168 15.11 5.51 -18.16
CA LYS A 168 13.70 5.06 -18.11
C LYS A 168 12.78 6.05 -17.39
N TYR A 169 13.29 6.83 -16.44
CA TYR A 169 12.54 7.84 -15.71
C TYR A 169 12.49 9.15 -16.50
N GLU A 170 13.58 9.53 -17.13
CA GLU A 170 13.70 10.74 -17.96
C GLU A 170 12.86 10.63 -19.26
N LEU A 171 12.75 9.42 -19.82
CA LEU A 171 11.86 9.14 -20.97
C LEU A 171 10.38 9.05 -20.55
N GLY A 172 10.11 8.92 -19.24
CA GLY A 172 8.75 8.79 -18.73
C GLY A 172 8.12 7.41 -18.94
N THR A 173 8.92 6.39 -19.31
CA THR A 173 8.44 5.00 -19.44
C THR A 173 8.12 4.38 -18.10
N ARG A 174 8.71 4.89 -17.02
CA ARG A 174 8.41 4.50 -15.63
C ARG A 174 8.49 5.72 -14.71
N ASN A 175 7.64 5.75 -13.70
CA ASN A 175 7.80 6.66 -12.57
C ASN A 175 8.92 6.18 -11.66
N ILE A 176 9.65 7.12 -11.07
CA ILE A 176 10.72 6.80 -10.13
C ILE A 176 10.16 6.56 -8.74
N SER A 177 10.62 5.50 -8.05
CA SER A 177 10.28 5.33 -6.64
C SER A 177 11.09 6.28 -5.77
N ARG A 178 10.53 6.70 -4.63
CA ARG A 178 11.18 7.55 -3.64
C ARG A 178 12.58 7.05 -3.26
N LYS A 179 12.71 5.75 -3.05
CA LYS A 179 14.00 5.09 -2.78
C LYS A 179 15.01 5.24 -3.91
N GLN A 180 14.57 5.09 -5.17
CA GLN A 180 15.44 5.27 -6.33
C GLN A 180 15.79 6.74 -6.55
N LEU A 181 14.85 7.66 -6.29
CA LEU A 181 15.13 9.09 -6.32
C LEU A 181 16.21 9.44 -5.30
N ASN A 182 16.09 8.96 -4.08
CA ASN A 182 17.12 9.20 -3.04
C ASN A 182 18.50 8.72 -3.49
N LYS A 183 18.61 7.52 -4.06
CA LYS A 183 19.87 7.00 -4.59
C LYS A 183 20.47 7.90 -5.69
N LEU A 184 19.62 8.39 -6.61
CA LEU A 184 20.06 9.28 -7.69
C LEU A 184 20.52 10.63 -7.13
N LEU A 185 19.78 11.25 -6.22
CA LEU A 185 20.14 12.54 -5.63
C LEU A 185 21.45 12.46 -4.83
N THR A 186 21.67 11.37 -4.11
CA THR A 186 22.94 11.11 -3.40
C THR A 186 24.12 11.02 -4.38
N LYS A 187 23.93 10.33 -5.51
CA LYS A 187 24.98 10.22 -6.56
C LYS A 187 25.25 11.53 -7.26
N TYR A 188 24.22 12.30 -7.54
CA TYR A 188 24.35 13.61 -8.17
C TYR A 188 24.91 14.68 -7.21
N LYS A 189 24.97 14.39 -5.89
CA LYS A 189 25.41 15.33 -4.84
C LYS A 189 24.69 16.69 -4.92
N THR A 190 23.40 16.65 -5.27
CA THR A 190 22.63 17.87 -5.51
C THR A 190 21.82 18.27 -4.30
N LYS A 191 21.68 19.60 -4.12
CA LYS A 191 20.78 20.22 -3.14
C LYS A 191 19.51 20.78 -3.79
N GLU A 192 19.09 20.28 -4.98
CA GLU A 192 17.90 20.77 -5.65
C GLU A 192 16.68 20.62 -4.76
N SER A 193 16.08 21.77 -4.37
CA SER A 193 15.09 21.84 -3.30
C SER A 193 13.83 21.05 -3.60
N LEU A 194 13.30 21.15 -4.83
CA LEU A 194 12.06 20.45 -5.24
C LEU A 194 12.19 18.93 -5.14
N LEU A 195 13.25 18.35 -5.71
CA LEU A 195 13.42 16.89 -5.73
C LEU A 195 13.72 16.34 -4.33
N ASN A 196 14.43 17.10 -3.49
CA ASN A 196 14.64 16.73 -2.10
C ASN A 196 13.35 16.83 -1.31
N SER A 197 12.54 17.89 -1.48
CA SER A 197 11.23 17.99 -0.83
C SER A 197 10.29 16.85 -1.23
N LEU A 198 10.27 16.44 -2.51
CA LEU A 198 9.49 15.30 -2.97
C LEU A 198 9.99 13.98 -2.39
N LYS A 199 11.30 13.83 -2.28
CA LYS A 199 11.92 12.64 -1.67
C LYS A 199 11.53 12.50 -0.19
N ASP A 200 11.49 13.59 0.56
CA ASP A 200 11.28 13.62 2.00
C ASP A 200 9.80 13.89 2.39
N SER A 201 8.92 14.08 1.40
CA SER A 201 7.50 14.36 1.65
C SER A 201 6.73 13.14 2.16
N ASP A 202 5.70 13.37 2.98
CA ASP A 202 4.76 12.35 3.46
C ASP A 202 3.61 12.08 2.45
N ILE A 203 3.72 12.59 1.22
CA ILE A 203 2.68 12.47 0.20
C ILE A 203 2.77 11.10 -0.47
N PHE A 204 1.71 10.32 -0.40
CA PHE A 204 1.53 9.11 -1.20
C PHE A 204 0.75 9.44 -2.48
N TRP A 205 1.30 9.09 -3.64
CA TRP A 205 0.71 9.35 -4.95
C TRP A 205 -0.09 8.14 -5.42
N ASP A 206 -1.40 8.31 -5.61
CA ASP A 206 -2.26 7.27 -6.15
C ASP A 206 -2.86 7.70 -7.50
N LYS A 207 -3.23 6.71 -8.33
CA LYS A 207 -3.76 6.93 -9.67
C LYS A 207 -5.26 7.21 -9.61
N ILE A 208 -5.70 8.34 -10.16
CA ILE A 208 -7.12 8.63 -10.36
C ILE A 208 -7.69 7.63 -11.37
N LYS A 209 -8.63 6.79 -10.94
CA LYS A 209 -9.28 5.78 -11.79
C LYS A 209 -10.48 6.35 -12.55
N LYS A 210 -11.25 7.25 -11.93
CA LYS A 210 -12.48 7.80 -12.52
C LYS A 210 -12.82 9.15 -11.91
N ILE A 211 -13.21 10.10 -12.77
CA ILE A 211 -13.74 11.41 -12.36
C ILE A 211 -15.23 11.42 -12.72
N ASN A 212 -16.10 11.55 -11.74
CA ASN A 212 -17.54 11.72 -11.93
C ASN A 212 -17.90 13.20 -11.75
N LYS A 213 -18.30 13.88 -12.83
CA LYS A 213 -18.85 15.24 -12.75
C LYS A 213 -20.32 15.15 -12.33
N LYS A 214 -20.66 15.63 -11.15
CA LYS A 214 -22.06 15.87 -10.78
C LYS A 214 -22.45 17.26 -11.26
N VAL A 215 -23.27 17.36 -12.28
CA VAL A 215 -23.93 18.61 -12.66
C VAL A 215 -25.01 18.86 -11.63
N ARG A 216 -24.83 19.85 -10.75
CA ARG A 216 -25.95 20.39 -9.95
C ARG A 216 -26.85 21.16 -10.93
N LYS A 217 -28.04 20.66 -11.21
CA LYS A 217 -29.11 21.50 -11.77
C LYS A 217 -29.40 22.57 -10.73
N LEU A 218 -28.95 23.78 -10.97
CA LEU A 218 -29.45 24.96 -10.27
C LEU A 218 -30.93 25.05 -10.60
N GLY A 219 -31.79 24.75 -9.62
CA GLY A 219 -33.20 25.02 -9.73
C GLY A 219 -33.37 26.53 -9.90
N LEU A 220 -33.89 26.98 -11.00
CA LEU A 220 -34.42 28.32 -11.18
C LEU A 220 -35.60 28.44 -10.18
N PHE A 221 -35.39 29.17 -9.09
CA PHE A 221 -36.50 29.68 -8.29
C PHE A 221 -37.13 30.79 -9.14
N HIS A 222 -38.30 30.51 -9.70
CA HIS A 222 -39.18 31.58 -10.16
C HIS A 222 -39.68 32.34 -8.92
N LEU A 223 -39.33 33.62 -8.84
CA LEU A 223 -39.97 34.57 -7.97
C LEU A 223 -41.39 34.86 -8.43
#